data_f669bd3c9c2a64ccc5889d6c3283f447
#
_entry.id   f669bd3c9c2a64ccc5889d6c3283f447
#
_cell.length_a   1.000
_cell.length_b   1.000
_cell.length_c   1.000
_cell.angle_alpha   90.00
_cell.angle_beta   90.00
_cell.angle_gamma   90.00
#
_symmetry.space_group_name_H-M   'P 1'
#
loop_
_entity.id
_entity.type
_entity.pdbx_description
1 polymer ?
#
loop_
_entity_poly.entity_id
_entity_poly.type
_entity_poly.pdbx_seq_one_letter_code
_entity_poly.pdbx_strand_id
1 'polypeptide(L)'
;DLAIASTLITQTSNNNQQRQVEANLPFGGLMPKLDQAIKDFQKHLGIKAEELVRIVLRLGERRVYVYEGEKEVASYPVAVGKPGWETPTGNFKVIQLVENPQWQNPWTGEVMPAGPNTALGLRWIGFWTDGKDTIGFHGTPTVQSIGSAASHGCVRMYNEDVINLFQKVQVGTQGVVEP
;
A
#
# COMPACT_ATOMS: atom_id res chain seq x y z
N ASP A 1 15.45 7.72 17.48
CA ASP A 1 14.02 7.68 17.87
C ASP A 1 13.19 7.82 16.61
N LEU A 2 12.70 6.66 16.16
CA LEU A 2 11.92 6.50 14.95
C LEU A 2 10.47 6.88 15.23
N ALA A 3 10.06 8.07 14.84
CA ALA A 3 8.64 8.42 14.78
C ALA A 3 8.19 8.41 13.32
N ILE A 4 7.82 7.24 12.83
CA ILE A 4 7.05 7.11 11.60
C ILE A 4 5.58 7.25 11.98
N ALA A 5 4.85 8.02 11.21
CA ALA A 5 3.51 8.49 11.50
C ALA A 5 2.57 7.40 12.06
N SER A 6 2.16 7.55 13.31
CA SER A 6 0.98 6.87 13.83
C SER A 6 -0.23 7.40 13.09
N THR A 7 -0.66 6.71 12.07
CA THR A 7 -1.84 7.09 11.29
C THR A 7 -3.07 6.58 12.02
N LEU A 8 -3.69 7.43 12.84
CA LEU A 8 -5.04 7.19 13.31
C LEU A 8 -6.02 7.37 12.14
N ILE A 9 -6.38 6.24 11.55
CA ILE A 9 -7.37 6.20 10.49
C ILE A 9 -8.71 5.87 11.13
N THR A 10 -9.49 6.89 11.44
CA THR A 10 -10.87 6.72 11.87
C THR A 10 -11.73 6.44 10.65
N GLN A 11 -12.16 5.21 10.50
CA GLN A 11 -13.25 4.86 9.60
C GLN A 11 -14.58 5.22 10.28
N THR A 12 -15.30 6.19 9.75
CA THR A 12 -16.74 6.29 9.93
C THR A 12 -17.39 5.63 8.73
N SER A 13 -17.73 4.38 8.85
CA SER A 13 -18.83 3.80 8.07
C SER A 13 -19.22 2.42 8.57
N ASN A 14 -20.51 2.28 8.71
CA ASN A 14 -21.23 1.05 8.97
C ASN A 14 -20.81 -0.08 8.03
N ASN A 15 -20.19 -1.13 8.57
CA ASN A 15 -20.53 -2.50 8.22
C ASN A 15 -19.94 -3.49 9.24
N ASN A 16 -20.83 -3.95 10.09
CA ASN A 16 -20.65 -5.02 11.06
C ASN A 16 -20.64 -6.38 10.35
N GLN A 17 -19.62 -6.76 9.60
CA GLN A 17 -19.48 -8.15 9.14
C GLN A 17 -18.09 -8.61 8.70
N GLN A 18 -17.01 -7.93 9.06
CA GLN A 18 -15.66 -8.49 8.83
C GLN A 18 -14.78 -8.44 10.07
N ARG A 19 -15.29 -8.95 11.18
CA ARG A 19 -14.47 -9.31 12.33
C ARG A 19 -14.37 -10.81 12.43
N GLN A 20 -13.13 -11.27 12.61
CA GLN A 20 -12.70 -12.61 13.04
C GLN A 20 -12.52 -13.65 11.93
N VAL A 21 -11.35 -13.68 11.30
CA VAL A 21 -10.55 -14.89 11.11
C VAL A 21 -9.07 -14.51 11.05
N GLU A 22 -8.48 -14.11 12.13
CA GLU A 22 -7.02 -14.16 12.33
C GLU A 22 -6.74 -14.59 13.75
N ALA A 23 -6.69 -15.88 13.97
CA ALA A 23 -6.18 -16.46 15.20
C ALA A 23 -5.30 -17.67 14.88
N ASN A 24 -4.00 -17.50 15.14
CA ASN A 24 -3.03 -18.54 15.47
C ASN A 24 -2.98 -19.81 14.61
N LEU A 25 -2.09 -19.80 13.61
CA LEU A 25 -1.56 -21.04 13.05
C LEU A 25 -0.02 -21.05 13.15
N PRO A 26 0.59 -22.16 13.58
CA PRO A 26 2.04 -22.27 13.69
C PRO A 26 2.67 -22.31 12.30
N PHE A 27 3.49 -21.32 12.01
CA PHE A 27 4.20 -21.17 10.73
C PHE A 27 5.41 -22.11 10.67
N GLY A 28 5.34 -23.10 9.80
CA GLY A 28 6.45 -23.96 9.39
C GLY A 28 5.95 -25.03 8.43
N GLY A 29 5.95 -24.77 7.13
CA GLY A 29 5.74 -25.82 6.12
C GLY A 29 4.41 -25.83 5.37
N LEU A 30 3.52 -24.84 5.56
CA LEU A 30 2.20 -24.80 4.90
C LEU A 30 2.13 -23.88 3.65
N MET A 31 3.12 -23.03 3.42
CA MET A 31 3.07 -22.01 2.35
C MET A 31 2.89 -22.59 0.94
N PRO A 32 3.61 -23.63 0.49
CA PRO A 32 3.41 -24.15 -0.87
C PRO A 32 2.04 -24.79 -1.09
N LYS A 33 1.45 -25.39 -0.03
CA LYS A 33 0.12 -26.01 -0.12
C LYS A 33 -1.00 -24.98 -0.12
N LEU A 34 -0.82 -23.86 0.59
CA LEU A 34 -1.78 -22.77 0.60
C LEU A 34 -1.81 -22.04 -0.75
N ASP A 35 -0.63 -21.79 -1.35
CA ASP A 35 -0.54 -21.18 -2.67
C ASP A 35 -1.18 -22.07 -3.75
N GLN A 36 -1.01 -23.39 -3.66
CA GLN A 36 -1.67 -24.31 -4.57
C GLN A 36 -3.19 -24.34 -4.35
N ALA A 37 -3.65 -24.38 -3.10
CA ALA A 37 -5.07 -24.34 -2.78
C ALA A 37 -5.75 -23.04 -3.24
N ILE A 38 -5.06 -21.90 -3.15
CA ILE A 38 -5.53 -20.62 -3.67
C ILE A 38 -5.65 -20.67 -5.20
N LYS A 39 -4.66 -21.21 -5.90
CA LYS A 39 -4.69 -21.38 -7.35
C LYS A 39 -5.82 -22.31 -7.81
N ASP A 40 -6.03 -23.42 -7.09
CA ASP A 40 -7.08 -24.38 -7.40
C ASP A 40 -8.48 -23.77 -7.14
N PHE A 41 -8.64 -23.00 -6.07
CA PHE A 41 -9.87 -22.27 -5.77
C PHE A 41 -10.16 -21.17 -6.80
N GLN A 42 -9.16 -20.42 -7.22
CA GLN A 42 -9.27 -19.41 -8.28
C GLN A 42 -9.65 -20.05 -9.61
N LYS A 43 -9.05 -21.20 -9.94
CA LYS A 43 -9.39 -21.99 -11.11
C LYS A 43 -10.85 -22.50 -11.06
N HIS A 44 -11.32 -22.92 -9.89
CA HIS A 44 -12.70 -23.36 -9.69
C HIS A 44 -13.71 -22.22 -9.86
N LEU A 45 -13.34 -20.99 -9.49
CA LEU A 45 -14.15 -19.79 -9.69
C LEU A 45 -14.08 -19.21 -11.11
N GLY A 46 -13.27 -19.83 -12.00
CA GLY A 46 -13.07 -19.32 -13.35
C GLY A 46 -12.26 -18.03 -13.44
N ILE A 47 -11.61 -17.63 -12.34
CA ILE A 47 -10.72 -16.47 -12.30
C ILE A 47 -9.42 -16.88 -13.00
N LYS A 48 -9.15 -16.30 -14.16
CA LYS A 48 -7.90 -16.52 -14.87
C LYS A 48 -6.76 -15.85 -14.11
N ALA A 49 -5.62 -16.54 -13.96
CA ALA A 49 -4.41 -15.96 -13.37
C ALA A 49 -3.96 -14.68 -14.10
N GLU A 50 -4.36 -14.53 -15.35
CA GLU A 50 -4.13 -13.37 -16.22
C GLU A 50 -4.93 -12.12 -15.82
N GLU A 51 -5.95 -12.27 -14.94
CA GLU A 51 -6.80 -11.16 -14.45
C GLU A 51 -6.38 -10.66 -13.07
N LEU A 52 -5.34 -11.26 -12.46
CA LEU A 52 -4.89 -10.84 -11.13
C LEU A 52 -4.02 -9.59 -11.22
N VAL A 53 -4.49 -8.54 -10.56
CA VAL A 53 -3.71 -7.31 -10.40
C VAL A 53 -2.54 -7.55 -9.44
N ARG A 54 -1.35 -7.11 -9.82
CA ARG A 54 -0.17 -7.04 -8.96
C ARG A 54 0.56 -5.72 -9.11
N ILE A 55 1.26 -5.31 -8.06
CA ILE A 55 2.02 -4.06 -8.01
C ILE A 55 3.51 -4.38 -7.98
N VAL A 56 4.30 -3.64 -8.75
CA VAL A 56 5.78 -3.68 -8.69
C VAL A 56 6.27 -2.26 -8.43
N LEU A 57 6.86 -2.01 -7.27
CA LEU A 57 7.52 -0.75 -6.95
C LEU A 57 9.02 -0.93 -7.16
N ARG A 58 9.61 -0.17 -8.10
CA ARG A 58 11.06 -0.15 -8.34
C ARG A 58 11.65 1.12 -7.76
N LEU A 59 12.40 0.95 -6.69
CA LEU A 59 12.96 2.07 -5.95
C LEU A 59 14.00 2.84 -6.78
N GLY A 60 14.84 2.13 -7.52
CA GLY A 60 15.84 2.73 -8.41
C GLY A 60 15.23 3.59 -9.50
N GLU A 61 14.09 3.17 -10.05
CA GLU A 61 13.39 3.88 -11.13
C GLU A 61 12.45 4.99 -10.61
N ARG A 62 12.19 5.04 -9.29
CA ARG A 62 11.19 5.94 -8.69
C ARG A 62 9.82 5.80 -9.36
N ARG A 63 9.39 4.54 -9.58
CA ARG A 63 8.18 4.24 -10.33
C ARG A 63 7.47 3.02 -9.78
N VAL A 64 6.15 3.09 -9.74
CA VAL A 64 5.27 1.95 -9.45
C VAL A 64 4.58 1.50 -10.73
N TYR A 65 4.54 0.20 -10.94
CA TYR A 65 3.94 -0.47 -12.07
C TYR A 65 2.76 -1.31 -11.61
N VAL A 66 1.70 -1.34 -12.41
CA VAL A 66 0.51 -2.16 -12.19
C VAL A 66 0.39 -3.14 -13.34
N TYR A 67 0.27 -4.41 -13.02
CA TYR A 67 0.12 -5.49 -13.97
C TYR A 67 -1.23 -6.19 -13.78
N GLU A 68 -1.84 -6.58 -14.87
CA GLU A 68 -2.91 -7.58 -14.96
C GLU A 68 -2.31 -8.83 -15.62
N GLY A 69 -2.11 -9.88 -14.83
CA GLY A 69 -1.28 -11.01 -15.28
C GLY A 69 0.13 -10.56 -15.62
N GLU A 70 0.56 -10.79 -16.86
CA GLU A 70 1.89 -10.36 -17.36
C GLU A 70 1.86 -9.01 -18.08
N LYS A 71 0.68 -8.42 -18.27
CA LYS A 71 0.53 -7.15 -18.99
C LYS A 71 0.63 -5.97 -18.04
N GLU A 72 1.55 -5.04 -18.33
CA GLU A 72 1.56 -3.73 -17.69
C GLU A 72 0.34 -2.92 -18.16
N VAL A 73 -0.49 -2.49 -17.21
CA VAL A 73 -1.71 -1.72 -17.49
C VAL A 73 -1.62 -0.28 -17.02
N ALA A 74 -0.70 0.03 -16.12
CA ALA A 74 -0.43 1.40 -15.68
C ALA A 74 0.96 1.50 -15.06
N SER A 75 1.52 2.71 -15.05
CA SER A 75 2.69 3.05 -14.24
C SER A 75 2.67 4.51 -13.83
N TYR A 76 3.21 4.79 -12.64
CA TYR A 76 3.17 6.13 -12.04
C TYR A 76 4.52 6.49 -11.43
N PRO A 77 4.98 7.74 -11.60
CA PRO A 77 6.16 8.23 -10.92
C PRO A 77 5.88 8.40 -9.44
N VAL A 78 6.87 8.13 -8.58
CA VAL A 78 6.72 8.19 -7.14
C VAL A 78 7.94 8.84 -6.46
N ALA A 79 7.76 9.29 -5.22
CA ALA A 79 8.87 9.53 -4.30
C ALA A 79 8.93 8.38 -3.30
N VAL A 80 10.14 7.95 -2.96
CA VAL A 80 10.41 6.84 -2.05
C VAL A 80 11.20 7.30 -0.83
N GLY A 81 11.46 6.39 0.09
CA GLY A 81 12.26 6.65 1.29
C GLY A 81 13.66 7.19 0.96
N LYS A 82 14.09 8.21 1.71
CA LYS A 82 15.45 8.76 1.64
C LYS A 82 16.46 7.88 2.38
N PRO A 83 17.78 8.06 2.18
CA PRO A 83 18.80 7.35 2.93
C PRO A 83 18.59 7.41 4.44
N GLY A 84 18.62 6.25 5.10
CA GLY A 84 18.30 6.08 6.52
C GLY A 84 16.80 5.95 6.84
N TRP A 85 15.94 6.01 5.80
CA TRP A 85 14.49 5.85 5.88
C TRP A 85 13.96 5.11 4.65
N GLU A 86 14.71 4.08 4.25
CA GLU A 86 14.42 3.34 3.03
C GLU A 86 13.03 2.71 3.08
N THR A 87 12.34 2.73 1.94
CA THR A 87 11.13 1.92 1.76
C THR A 87 11.53 0.43 1.81
N PRO A 88 10.92 -0.38 2.68
CA PRO A 88 11.27 -1.80 2.80
C PRO A 88 11.09 -2.56 1.49
N THR A 89 12.09 -3.37 1.12
CA THR A 89 12.06 -4.24 -0.06
C THR A 89 11.45 -5.61 0.25
N GLY A 90 10.99 -6.30 -0.79
CA GLY A 90 10.43 -7.65 -0.69
C GLY A 90 8.97 -7.73 -1.07
N ASN A 91 8.37 -8.89 -0.82
CA ASN A 91 6.96 -9.12 -1.14
C ASN A 91 6.05 -8.48 -0.11
N PHE A 92 4.93 -7.96 -0.57
CA PHE A 92 3.90 -7.37 0.28
C PHE A 92 2.48 -7.71 -0.21
N LYS A 93 1.49 -7.37 0.61
CA LYS A 93 0.08 -7.32 0.24
C LYS A 93 -0.48 -5.97 0.64
N VAL A 94 -1.44 -5.46 -0.12
CA VAL A 94 -2.24 -4.33 0.33
C VAL A 94 -3.02 -4.75 1.59
N ILE A 95 -2.78 -4.06 2.69
CA ILE A 95 -3.38 -4.36 4.00
C ILE A 95 -4.48 -3.36 4.38
N GLN A 96 -4.48 -2.19 3.76
CA GLN A 96 -5.41 -1.13 4.10
C GLN A 96 -5.66 -0.20 2.91
N LEU A 97 -6.94 0.20 2.74
CA LEU A 97 -7.37 1.18 1.75
C LEU A 97 -8.23 2.24 2.45
N VAL A 98 -7.86 3.52 2.32
CA VAL A 98 -8.61 4.62 2.91
C VAL A 98 -8.79 5.75 1.91
N GLU A 99 -10.04 6.16 1.74
CA GLU A 99 -10.39 7.37 1.03
C GLU A 99 -10.33 8.58 1.97
N ASN A 100 -9.79 9.68 1.47
CA ASN A 100 -9.68 10.93 2.23
C ASN A 100 -9.09 10.72 3.64
N PRO A 101 -7.86 10.18 3.74
CA PRO A 101 -7.24 9.85 5.01
C PRO A 101 -7.00 11.12 5.85
N GLN A 102 -7.30 11.04 7.14
CA GLN A 102 -6.81 12.01 8.12
C GLN A 102 -5.39 11.62 8.52
N TRP A 103 -4.56 12.60 8.82
CA TRP A 103 -3.21 12.38 9.29
C TRP A 103 -3.01 13.03 10.65
N GLN A 104 -2.44 12.29 11.59
CA GLN A 104 -2.04 12.83 12.87
C GLN A 104 -0.52 13.03 12.89
N ASN A 105 -0.09 14.23 13.22
CA ASN A 105 1.32 14.53 13.37
C ASN A 105 1.89 13.75 14.57
N PRO A 106 2.87 12.84 14.38
CA PRO A 106 3.37 11.99 15.43
C PRO A 106 4.18 12.76 16.50
N TRP A 107 4.64 13.97 16.18
CA TRP A 107 5.42 14.79 17.12
C TRP A 107 4.56 15.76 17.92
N THR A 108 3.50 16.31 17.31
CA THR A 108 2.64 17.31 17.95
C THR A 108 1.31 16.75 18.40
N GLY A 109 0.89 15.59 17.88
CA GLY A 109 -0.44 15.02 18.10
C GLY A 109 -1.55 15.75 17.35
N GLU A 110 -1.25 16.79 16.58
CA GLU A 110 -2.23 17.54 15.80
C GLU A 110 -2.83 16.66 14.69
N VAL A 111 -4.15 16.66 14.60
CA VAL A 111 -4.89 15.95 13.54
C VAL A 111 -5.15 16.90 12.40
N MET A 112 -4.61 16.58 11.23
CA MET A 112 -4.89 17.31 10.00
C MET A 112 -6.11 16.69 9.30
N PRO A 113 -7.08 17.51 8.88
CA PRO A 113 -8.24 17.01 8.15
C PRO A 113 -7.83 16.40 6.81
N ALA A 114 -8.72 15.57 6.24
CA ALA A 114 -8.52 15.02 4.91
C ALA A 114 -8.52 16.12 3.84
N GLY A 115 -7.77 15.93 2.77
CA GLY A 115 -7.77 16.85 1.65
C GLY A 115 -6.54 16.74 0.74
N PRO A 116 -6.60 17.35 -0.46
CA PRO A 116 -5.51 17.26 -1.44
C PRO A 116 -4.22 17.95 -0.99
N ASN A 117 -4.31 18.89 -0.07
CA ASN A 117 -3.20 19.69 0.45
C ASN A 117 -2.68 19.21 1.81
N THR A 118 -3.07 18.01 2.23
CA THR A 118 -2.61 17.38 3.47
C THR A 118 -1.49 16.38 3.21
N ALA A 119 -0.79 15.98 4.26
CA ALA A 119 0.39 15.11 4.17
C ALA A 119 0.12 13.79 3.43
N LEU A 120 -1.08 13.21 3.55
CA LEU A 120 -1.46 11.95 2.91
C LEU A 120 -2.29 12.14 1.63
N GLY A 121 -2.67 13.37 1.28
CA GLY A 121 -3.47 13.64 0.10
C GLY A 121 -4.85 12.98 0.14
N LEU A 122 -5.31 12.48 -1.02
CA LEU A 122 -6.69 12.02 -1.20
C LEU A 122 -6.91 10.52 -0.98
N ARG A 123 -5.85 9.70 -0.99
CA ARG A 123 -5.94 8.24 -0.83
C ARG A 123 -4.74 7.71 -0.06
N TRP A 124 -4.99 6.62 0.67
CA TRP A 124 -3.99 5.82 1.35
C TRP A 124 -4.12 4.35 0.97
N ILE A 125 -3.01 3.72 0.62
CA ILE A 125 -2.90 2.30 0.29
C ILE A 125 -1.78 1.73 1.14
N GLY A 126 -2.10 1.22 2.33
CA GLY A 126 -1.12 0.61 3.24
C GLY A 126 -0.69 -0.76 2.76
N PHE A 127 0.62 -1.05 2.80
CA PHE A 127 1.14 -2.34 2.32
C PHE A 127 2.19 -2.98 3.22
N TRP A 128 2.73 -2.26 4.17
CA TRP A 128 3.71 -2.79 5.11
C TRP A 128 3.46 -2.26 6.52
N THR A 129 3.73 -3.09 7.52
CA THR A 129 3.69 -2.68 8.93
C THR A 129 4.63 -3.55 9.76
N ASP A 130 5.22 -2.96 10.81
CA ASP A 130 5.94 -3.67 11.86
C ASP A 130 5.11 -3.83 13.15
N GLY A 131 3.82 -3.48 13.09
CA GLY A 131 2.89 -3.48 14.22
C GLY A 131 2.80 -2.15 14.96
N LYS A 132 3.73 -1.24 14.73
CA LYS A 132 3.75 0.12 15.27
C LYS A 132 3.56 1.15 14.18
N ASP A 133 4.33 1.00 13.12
CA ASP A 133 4.34 1.92 11.98
C ASP A 133 3.75 1.23 10.75
N THR A 134 3.18 2.02 9.84
CA THR A 134 2.65 1.52 8.57
C THR A 134 3.20 2.33 7.42
N ILE A 135 3.62 1.65 6.36
CA ILE A 135 4.09 2.25 5.11
C ILE A 135 3.05 1.99 4.02
N GLY A 136 2.79 3.00 3.20
CA GLY A 136 1.82 2.92 2.12
C GLY A 136 2.10 3.91 1.00
N PHE A 137 1.34 3.75 -0.09
CA PHE A 137 1.23 4.75 -1.14
C PHE A 137 0.20 5.79 -0.72
N HIS A 138 0.49 7.07 -0.97
CA HIS A 138 -0.42 8.15 -0.65
C HIS A 138 -0.21 9.37 -1.55
N GLY A 139 -1.21 10.23 -1.63
CA GLY A 139 -1.08 11.52 -2.31
C GLY A 139 -0.19 12.49 -1.55
N THR A 140 0.28 13.54 -2.21
CA THR A 140 1.09 14.58 -1.56
C THR A 140 0.83 15.96 -2.15
N PRO A 141 0.84 17.02 -1.34
CA PRO A 141 0.88 18.39 -1.82
C PRO A 141 2.30 18.81 -2.29
N THR A 142 3.34 18.07 -1.86
CA THR A 142 4.75 18.33 -2.18
C THR A 142 5.11 17.64 -3.50
N VAL A 143 4.47 18.06 -4.59
CA VAL A 143 4.59 17.43 -5.91
C VAL A 143 6.00 17.44 -6.47
N GLN A 144 6.84 18.42 -6.11
CA GLN A 144 8.24 18.50 -6.51
C GLN A 144 9.11 17.39 -5.91
N SER A 145 8.62 16.63 -4.91
CA SER A 145 9.32 15.47 -4.37
C SER A 145 9.19 14.22 -5.24
N ILE A 146 8.20 14.17 -6.14
CA ILE A 146 7.97 13.02 -7.02
C ILE A 146 9.20 12.81 -7.92
N GLY A 147 9.63 11.56 -8.06
CA GLY A 147 10.86 11.18 -8.78
C GLY A 147 12.12 11.18 -7.91
N SER A 148 12.01 11.47 -6.61
CA SER A 148 13.17 11.53 -5.71
C SER A 148 13.06 10.60 -4.49
N ALA A 149 14.18 10.42 -3.78
CA ALA A 149 14.23 9.76 -2.47
C ALA A 149 14.09 10.84 -1.39
N ALA A 150 12.84 11.12 -0.96
CA ALA A 150 12.54 12.30 -0.13
C ALA A 150 11.64 12.00 1.08
N SER A 151 11.06 10.80 1.18
CA SER A 151 10.13 10.45 2.26
C SER A 151 10.83 9.79 3.45
N HIS A 152 10.06 9.49 4.49
CA HIS A 152 10.48 8.68 5.62
C HIS A 152 10.00 7.21 5.49
N GLY A 153 9.99 6.67 4.25
CA GLY A 153 9.63 5.29 3.95
C GLY A 153 8.35 5.15 3.14
N CYS A 154 7.35 6.01 3.35
CA CYS A 154 6.12 6.00 2.54
C CYS A 154 6.38 6.40 1.08
N VAL A 155 5.49 5.98 0.21
CA VAL A 155 5.58 6.21 -1.24
C VAL A 155 4.62 7.33 -1.63
N ARG A 156 5.17 8.49 -2.00
CA ARG A 156 4.39 9.66 -2.40
C ARG A 156 4.04 9.59 -3.88
N MET A 157 2.80 9.94 -4.19
CA MET A 157 2.26 9.99 -5.55
C MET A 157 1.55 11.32 -5.80
N TYR A 158 1.38 11.70 -7.05
CA TYR A 158 0.38 12.73 -7.39
C TYR A 158 -1.00 12.28 -6.89
N ASN A 159 -1.85 13.22 -6.48
CA ASN A 159 -3.19 12.87 -5.98
C ASN A 159 -4.04 12.14 -7.03
N GLU A 160 -3.94 12.53 -8.30
CA GLU A 160 -4.63 11.84 -9.40
C GLU A 160 -4.11 10.41 -9.62
N ASP A 161 -2.80 10.20 -9.50
CA ASP A 161 -2.18 8.89 -9.70
C ASP A 161 -2.54 7.92 -8.57
N VAL A 162 -2.54 8.38 -7.31
CA VAL A 162 -2.94 7.52 -6.20
C VAL A 162 -4.43 7.18 -6.23
N ILE A 163 -5.28 8.06 -6.73
CA ILE A 163 -6.70 7.75 -6.98
C ILE A 163 -6.81 6.64 -8.04
N ASN A 164 -6.07 6.76 -9.14
CA ASN A 164 -6.07 5.77 -10.21
C ASN A 164 -5.52 4.41 -9.75
N LEU A 165 -4.45 4.40 -8.93
CA LEU A 165 -3.92 3.18 -8.33
C LEU A 165 -4.93 2.56 -7.36
N PHE A 166 -5.55 3.36 -6.51
CA PHE A 166 -6.55 2.93 -5.53
C PHE A 166 -7.73 2.20 -6.17
N GLN A 167 -8.19 2.65 -7.34
CA GLN A 167 -9.28 2.01 -8.08
C GLN A 167 -8.91 0.65 -8.69
N LYS A 168 -7.61 0.37 -8.85
CA LYS A 168 -7.10 -0.87 -9.47
C LYS A 168 -6.77 -1.96 -8.45
N VAL A 169 -6.68 -1.63 -7.19
CA VAL A 169 -6.24 -2.54 -6.13
C VAL A 169 -7.34 -2.79 -5.10
N GLN A 170 -7.20 -3.88 -4.38
CA GLN A 170 -8.04 -4.23 -3.23
C GLN A 170 -7.17 -4.72 -2.08
N VAL A 171 -7.73 -4.81 -0.87
CA VAL A 171 -7.04 -5.46 0.25
C VAL A 171 -6.72 -6.90 -0.14
N GLY A 172 -5.45 -7.31 0.03
CA GLY A 172 -4.95 -8.60 -0.43
C GLY A 172 -4.25 -8.55 -1.80
N THR A 173 -4.36 -7.47 -2.59
CA THR A 173 -3.58 -7.31 -3.82
C THR A 173 -2.10 -7.48 -3.52
N GLN A 174 -1.45 -8.39 -4.25
CA GLN A 174 -0.04 -8.71 -4.06
C GLN A 174 0.87 -7.69 -4.75
N GLY A 175 2.04 -7.51 -4.19
CA GLY A 175 3.06 -6.67 -4.78
C GLY A 175 4.46 -7.03 -4.33
N VAL A 176 5.42 -6.36 -4.95
CA VAL A 176 6.84 -6.47 -4.62
C VAL A 176 7.48 -5.09 -4.66
N VAL A 177 8.40 -4.85 -3.73
CA VAL A 177 9.30 -3.69 -3.74
C VAL A 177 10.68 -4.19 -4.14
N GLU A 178 11.15 -3.73 -5.29
CA GLU A 178 12.47 -4.03 -5.87
C GLU A 178 13.41 -2.82 -5.64
N PRO A 179 14.73 -3.06 -5.50
CA PRO A 179 15.74 -2.01 -5.36
C PRO A 179 15.75 -0.95 -6.45
#